data_110a7ff88dda875ad04a85239726eaa3
#
_entry.id   110a7ff88dda875ad04a85239726eaa3
#
_cell.length_a   1.000
_cell.length_b   1.000
_cell.length_c   1.000
_cell.angle_alpha   90.00
_cell.angle_beta   90.00
_cell.angle_gamma   90.00
#
_symmetry.space_group_name_H-M   'P 1'
#
loop_
_entity.id
_entity.type
_entity.pdbx_description
1 polymer ?
#
loop_
_entity_poly.entity_id
_entity_poly.type
_entity_poly.pdbx_seq_one_letter_code
_entity_poly.pdbx_strand_id
1 'polypeptide(L)'
;MSDAQNQQHEHDGPHEGPIKTPKQLILAVVFAFVVPIVVIVLLATYVVHQYRPGAGSTGQTPEAVARRIEPVGMVQIKDASSLSTLKTGEQVFAAQCTTCHTAGLVGAPKFGDAAAWAPRIKTGYEALLNSALHGKGNMGAQGGGDYSDLEIGRAVVYMANKAGANFPEPQPPAGVNRW
;
A
#
# COMPACT_ATOMS: atom_id res chain seq x y z
N MET A 1 48.37 7.35 82.78
CA MET A 1 47.41 6.31 82.29
C MET A 1 47.09 6.66 80.89
N SER A 2 47.80 6.11 79.91
CA SER A 2 47.55 6.31 78.52
C SER A 2 48.10 5.09 77.81
N ASP A 3 47.24 4.16 77.53
CA ASP A 3 47.54 2.97 76.74
C ASP A 3 47.64 3.39 75.28
N ALA A 4 48.86 3.41 74.76
CA ALA A 4 49.15 3.53 73.36
C ALA A 4 48.96 2.18 72.71
N GLN A 5 47.86 2.00 71.93
CA GLN A 5 47.66 0.84 71.15
C GLN A 5 48.68 0.81 70.01
N ASN A 6 49.59 -0.11 70.13
CA ASN A 6 50.53 -0.54 69.11
C ASN A 6 49.74 -1.22 67.91
N GLN A 7 49.47 -0.48 66.89
CA GLN A 7 48.99 -1.09 65.63
C GLN A 7 50.18 -1.72 64.90
N GLN A 8 50.30 -3.00 65.05
CA GLN A 8 51.17 -3.82 64.20
C GLN A 8 50.78 -3.69 62.76
N HIS A 9 51.59 -2.98 61.98
CA HIS A 9 51.56 -3.07 60.56
C HIS A 9 51.97 -4.52 60.17
N GLU A 10 50.97 -5.31 59.78
CA GLU A 10 51.16 -6.60 59.16
C GLU A 10 51.89 -6.35 57.81
N HIS A 11 53.16 -6.73 57.80
CA HIS A 11 53.96 -6.73 56.57
C HIS A 11 53.36 -7.74 55.60
N ASP A 12 52.60 -7.24 54.68
CA ASP A 12 52.25 -7.99 53.45
C ASP A 12 53.58 -8.41 52.80
N GLY A 13 53.87 -9.72 52.83
CA GLY A 13 55.02 -10.27 52.18
C GLY A 13 54.94 -9.96 50.65
N PRO A 14 56.08 -9.96 49.97
CA PRO A 14 56.06 -9.64 48.54
C PRO A 14 55.08 -10.56 47.79
N HIS A 15 54.00 -9.96 47.25
CA HIS A 15 53.09 -10.69 46.42
C HIS A 15 53.83 -11.28 45.20
N GLU A 16 54.21 -12.55 45.32
CA GLU A 16 54.81 -13.28 44.20
C GLU A 16 53.75 -13.39 43.10
N GLY A 17 53.85 -12.54 42.11
CA GLY A 17 52.98 -12.62 40.92
C GLY A 17 53.15 -13.94 40.22
N PRO A 18 52.14 -14.42 39.49
CA PRO A 18 52.18 -15.70 38.78
C PRO A 18 53.23 -15.76 37.68
N ILE A 19 53.84 -14.61 37.33
CA ILE A 19 54.85 -14.48 36.26
C ILE A 19 56.24 -14.36 36.95
N LYS A 20 57.03 -15.46 36.85
CA LYS A 20 58.35 -15.56 37.48
C LYS A 20 59.54 -15.42 36.53
N THR A 21 59.28 -15.49 35.24
CA THR A 21 60.34 -15.42 34.23
C THR A 21 60.01 -14.42 33.13
N PRO A 22 61.04 -13.74 32.56
CA PRO A 22 60.82 -12.82 31.44
C PRO A 22 60.17 -13.47 30.23
N LYS A 23 60.41 -14.77 30.02
CA LYS A 23 59.73 -15.54 28.94
C LYS A 23 58.23 -15.67 29.21
N GLN A 24 57.82 -15.92 30.45
CA GLN A 24 56.38 -15.97 30.81
C GLN A 24 55.72 -14.61 30.66
N LEU A 25 56.42 -13.54 30.95
CA LEU A 25 55.90 -12.19 30.74
C LEU A 25 55.62 -11.91 29.26
N ILE A 26 56.63 -12.18 28.41
CA ILE A 26 56.50 -11.99 26.95
C ILE A 26 55.34 -12.84 26.42
N LEU A 27 55.27 -14.11 26.82
CA LEU A 27 54.22 -15.02 26.40
C LEU A 27 52.84 -14.50 26.86
N ALA A 28 52.70 -14.08 28.09
CA ALA A 28 51.45 -13.54 28.62
C ALA A 28 51.01 -12.26 27.87
N VAL A 29 51.95 -11.37 27.56
CA VAL A 29 51.67 -10.15 26.81
C VAL A 29 51.22 -10.51 25.36
N VAL A 30 51.92 -11.41 24.69
CA VAL A 30 51.57 -11.86 23.33
C VAL A 30 50.18 -12.49 23.34
N PHE A 31 49.88 -13.38 24.29
CA PHE A 31 48.54 -13.98 24.37
C PHE A 31 47.44 -12.97 24.67
N ALA A 32 47.73 -11.98 25.54
CA ALA A 32 46.77 -10.94 25.88
C ALA A 32 46.32 -10.09 24.67
N PHE A 33 47.19 -10.00 23.64
CA PHE A 33 46.82 -9.27 22.42
C PHE A 33 46.36 -10.22 21.29
N VAL A 34 47.05 -11.31 21.06
CA VAL A 34 46.75 -12.22 19.94
C VAL A 34 45.41 -12.93 20.13
N VAL A 35 45.10 -13.41 21.33
CA VAL A 35 43.88 -14.15 21.58
C VAL A 35 42.63 -13.29 21.33
N PRO A 36 42.49 -12.07 21.90
CA PRO A 36 41.31 -11.27 21.61
C PRO A 36 41.23 -10.83 20.15
N ILE A 37 42.34 -10.57 19.47
CA ILE A 37 42.32 -10.24 18.04
C ILE A 37 41.79 -11.42 17.24
N VAL A 38 42.31 -12.64 17.49
CA VAL A 38 41.84 -13.86 16.81
C VAL A 38 40.35 -14.09 17.09
N VAL A 39 39.91 -13.94 18.34
CA VAL A 39 38.49 -14.08 18.71
C VAL A 39 37.63 -13.07 17.97
N ILE A 40 38.05 -11.80 17.91
CA ILE A 40 37.30 -10.76 17.17
C ILE A 40 37.23 -11.08 15.70
N VAL A 41 38.35 -11.49 15.08
CA VAL A 41 38.36 -11.86 13.65
C VAL A 41 37.46 -13.06 13.39
N LEU A 42 37.52 -14.10 14.25
CA LEU A 42 36.64 -15.27 14.10
C LEU A 42 35.18 -14.94 14.29
N LEU A 43 34.85 -14.08 15.27
CA LEU A 43 33.46 -13.62 15.48
C LEU A 43 32.99 -12.77 14.28
N ALA A 44 33.82 -11.86 13.80
CA ALA A 44 33.49 -11.05 12.64
C ALA A 44 33.24 -11.91 11.38
N THR A 45 34.13 -12.88 11.12
CA THR A 45 33.95 -13.80 10.00
C THR A 45 32.74 -14.71 10.19
N TYR A 46 32.49 -15.19 11.40
CA TYR A 46 31.30 -15.97 11.73
C TYR A 46 30.02 -15.18 11.47
N VAL A 47 29.95 -13.93 11.96
CA VAL A 47 28.80 -13.04 11.73
C VAL A 47 28.60 -12.78 10.24
N VAL A 48 29.66 -12.48 9.49
CA VAL A 48 29.56 -12.25 8.04
C VAL A 48 29.06 -13.49 7.29
N HIS A 49 29.49 -14.70 7.70
CA HIS A 49 29.05 -15.93 7.04
C HIS A 49 27.68 -16.44 7.47
N GLN A 50 27.30 -16.24 8.74
CA GLN A 50 26.00 -16.69 9.28
C GLN A 50 24.87 -15.71 9.02
N TYR A 51 25.17 -14.43 9.05
CA TYR A 51 24.16 -13.43 8.72
C TYR A 51 24.08 -13.31 7.20
N ARG A 52 23.02 -13.84 6.63
CA ARG A 52 22.55 -13.39 5.32
C ARG A 52 22.53 -11.86 5.34
N PRO A 53 22.91 -11.20 4.23
CA PRO A 53 22.95 -9.75 4.20
C PRO A 53 21.68 -9.21 4.84
N GLY A 54 21.83 -8.56 5.99
CA GLY A 54 20.73 -8.00 6.75
C GLY A 54 19.95 -7.01 5.89
N ALA A 55 18.74 -6.69 6.30
CA ALA A 55 17.81 -5.82 5.58
C ALA A 55 18.37 -4.46 5.10
N GLY A 56 19.64 -4.16 5.35
CA GLY A 56 20.35 -2.98 4.85
C GLY A 56 21.29 -3.23 3.67
N SER A 57 21.82 -4.44 3.49
CA SER A 57 22.86 -4.68 2.48
C SER A 57 22.29 -4.92 1.08
N THR A 58 21.06 -5.46 0.97
CA THR A 58 20.34 -5.56 -0.30
C THR A 58 19.43 -4.37 -0.56
N GLY A 59 19.28 -3.48 0.42
CA GLY A 59 18.41 -2.31 0.34
C GLY A 59 18.84 -1.26 -0.71
N GLN A 60 20.06 -1.37 -1.21
CA GLN A 60 20.65 -0.49 -2.23
C GLN A 60 20.75 -1.16 -3.60
N THR A 61 20.28 -2.41 -3.74
CA THR A 61 20.23 -3.02 -5.07
C THR A 61 19.24 -2.29 -5.97
N PRO A 62 19.47 -2.27 -7.29
CA PRO A 62 18.54 -1.64 -8.23
C PRO A 62 17.10 -2.12 -8.06
N GLU A 63 16.91 -3.41 -7.77
CA GLU A 63 15.59 -4.03 -7.56
C GLU A 63 14.93 -3.54 -6.25
N ALA A 64 15.72 -3.42 -5.17
CA ALA A 64 15.20 -2.93 -3.90
C ALA A 64 14.87 -1.43 -3.97
N VAL A 65 15.65 -0.66 -4.73
CA VAL A 65 15.36 0.75 -5.01
C VAL A 65 14.09 0.85 -5.86
N ALA A 66 13.99 0.06 -6.94
CA ALA A 66 12.81 0.04 -7.81
C ALA A 66 11.53 -0.27 -7.03
N ARG A 67 11.55 -1.26 -6.13
CA ARG A 67 10.39 -1.58 -5.28
C ARG A 67 10.00 -0.46 -4.32
N ARG A 68 10.98 0.31 -3.82
CA ARG A 68 10.69 1.43 -2.90
C ARG A 68 10.14 2.66 -3.59
N ILE A 69 10.51 2.87 -4.85
CA ILE A 69 10.01 3.98 -5.68
C ILE A 69 8.86 3.54 -6.59
N GLU A 70 8.44 2.26 -6.50
CA GLU A 70 7.27 1.78 -7.21
C GLU A 70 6.05 2.63 -6.78
N PRO A 71 5.35 3.24 -7.71
CA PRO A 71 4.19 4.06 -7.38
C PRO A 71 3.14 3.20 -6.68
N VAL A 72 2.64 3.67 -5.53
CA VAL A 72 1.64 2.99 -4.68
C VAL A 72 0.27 2.89 -5.37
N GLY A 73 0.13 3.50 -6.54
CA GLY A 73 -1.03 3.41 -7.40
C GLY A 73 -0.68 3.85 -8.81
N MET A 74 -1.10 3.08 -9.78
CA MET A 74 -1.09 3.53 -11.17
C MET A 74 -2.38 4.30 -11.43
N VAL A 75 -2.26 5.58 -11.73
CA VAL A 75 -3.33 6.28 -12.43
C VAL A 75 -3.36 5.71 -13.84
N GLN A 76 -4.24 4.77 -14.08
CA GLN A 76 -4.56 4.39 -15.45
C GLN A 76 -5.35 5.54 -16.05
N ILE A 77 -4.68 6.37 -16.82
CA ILE A 77 -5.35 7.30 -17.71
C ILE A 77 -6.05 6.42 -18.75
N LYS A 78 -7.34 6.15 -18.51
CA LYS A 78 -8.17 5.56 -19.58
C LYS A 78 -8.14 6.53 -20.74
N ASP A 79 -7.56 6.09 -21.82
CA ASP A 79 -7.54 6.88 -23.05
C ASP A 79 -8.99 6.98 -23.55
N ALA A 80 -9.66 8.09 -23.21
CA ALA A 80 -11.04 8.36 -23.62
C ALA A 80 -11.19 8.46 -25.16
N SER A 81 -10.05 8.46 -25.89
CA SER A 81 -10.02 8.49 -27.35
C SER A 81 -10.26 7.14 -28.01
N SER A 82 -10.11 6.02 -27.28
CA SER A 82 -10.39 4.70 -27.85
C SER A 82 -11.84 4.29 -27.58
N LEU A 83 -12.72 4.56 -28.54
CA LEU A 83 -14.13 4.13 -28.54
C LEU A 83 -14.32 2.64 -28.28
N SER A 84 -13.32 1.83 -28.66
CA SER A 84 -13.32 0.37 -28.49
C SER A 84 -13.13 -0.08 -27.02
N THR A 85 -12.71 0.79 -26.12
CA THR A 85 -12.50 0.48 -24.70
C THR A 85 -13.65 0.90 -23.80
N LEU A 86 -14.57 1.74 -24.31
CA LEU A 86 -15.72 2.20 -23.53
C LEU A 86 -16.71 1.07 -23.29
N LYS A 87 -17.11 0.93 -22.03
CA LYS A 87 -18.12 -0.07 -21.66
C LYS A 87 -19.51 0.32 -22.13
N THR A 88 -20.32 -0.70 -22.45
CA THR A 88 -21.73 -0.51 -22.74
C THR A 88 -22.52 -0.20 -21.47
N GLY A 89 -23.71 0.40 -21.61
CA GLY A 89 -24.58 0.67 -20.48
C GLY A 89 -24.95 -0.58 -19.68
N GLU A 90 -25.12 -1.72 -20.36
CA GLU A 90 -25.38 -3.00 -19.72
C GLU A 90 -24.20 -3.49 -18.89
N GLN A 91 -22.97 -3.38 -19.41
CA GLN A 91 -21.76 -3.79 -18.70
C GLN A 91 -21.52 -2.95 -17.43
N VAL A 92 -21.74 -1.63 -17.53
CA VAL A 92 -21.62 -0.73 -16.37
C VAL A 92 -22.73 -1.01 -15.36
N PHE A 93 -23.97 -1.21 -15.82
CA PHE A 93 -25.07 -1.61 -14.94
C PHE A 93 -24.74 -2.89 -14.16
N ALA A 94 -24.27 -3.93 -14.87
CA ALA A 94 -23.93 -5.21 -14.26
C ALA A 94 -22.81 -5.09 -13.20
N ALA A 95 -21.84 -4.22 -13.43
CA ALA A 95 -20.68 -4.07 -12.55
C ALA A 95 -20.94 -3.17 -11.31
N GLN A 96 -21.73 -2.10 -11.46
CA GLN A 96 -21.80 -1.06 -10.42
C GLN A 96 -23.23 -0.80 -9.89
N CYS A 97 -24.26 -0.96 -10.72
CA CYS A 97 -25.61 -0.51 -10.39
C CYS A 97 -26.51 -1.63 -9.81
N THR A 98 -26.20 -2.89 -10.10
CA THR A 98 -27.02 -4.07 -9.76
C THR A 98 -27.28 -4.20 -8.28
N THR A 99 -26.31 -3.88 -7.43
CA THR A 99 -26.40 -4.03 -5.98
C THR A 99 -27.67 -3.38 -5.40
N CYS A 100 -28.02 -2.19 -5.86
CA CYS A 100 -29.19 -1.47 -5.38
C CYS A 100 -30.39 -1.57 -6.33
N HIS A 101 -30.15 -1.48 -7.65
CA HIS A 101 -31.23 -1.36 -8.62
C HIS A 101 -31.86 -2.70 -9.05
N THR A 102 -31.22 -3.84 -8.83
CA THR A 102 -31.83 -5.15 -9.12
C THR A 102 -32.97 -5.46 -8.18
N ALA A 103 -32.77 -5.27 -6.88
CA ALA A 103 -33.74 -5.58 -5.85
C ALA A 103 -34.57 -4.36 -5.40
N GLY A 104 -34.17 -3.13 -5.77
CA GLY A 104 -34.80 -1.91 -5.30
C GLY A 104 -34.41 -1.54 -3.87
N LEU A 105 -33.17 -1.85 -3.47
CA LEU A 105 -32.70 -1.60 -2.11
C LEU A 105 -32.60 -0.10 -1.81
N VAL A 106 -32.80 0.27 -0.53
CA VAL A 106 -32.62 1.61 0.01
C VAL A 106 -33.46 2.68 -0.74
N GLY A 107 -34.57 2.29 -1.35
CA GLY A 107 -35.43 3.18 -2.12
C GLY A 107 -34.99 3.43 -3.57
N ALA A 108 -34.03 2.65 -4.06
CA ALA A 108 -33.65 2.68 -5.47
C ALA A 108 -34.80 2.17 -6.35
N PRO A 109 -35.05 2.80 -7.51
CA PRO A 109 -36.05 2.26 -8.43
C PRO A 109 -35.54 0.92 -8.99
N LYS A 110 -36.37 -0.11 -8.87
CA LYS A 110 -36.03 -1.45 -9.33
C LYS A 110 -35.87 -1.47 -10.85
N PHE A 111 -34.87 -2.17 -11.33
CA PHE A 111 -34.61 -2.36 -12.76
C PHE A 111 -35.82 -2.98 -13.47
N GLY A 112 -36.23 -2.37 -14.57
CA GLY A 112 -37.39 -2.82 -15.37
C GLY A 112 -38.76 -2.46 -14.77
N ASP A 113 -38.84 -1.86 -13.60
CA ASP A 113 -40.10 -1.41 -13.00
C ASP A 113 -40.52 -0.06 -13.54
N ALA A 114 -41.41 -0.08 -14.55
CA ALA A 114 -41.93 1.11 -15.21
C ALA A 114 -42.60 2.09 -14.22
N ALA A 115 -43.32 1.59 -13.20
CA ALA A 115 -44.01 2.44 -12.26
C ALA A 115 -43.03 3.22 -11.35
N ALA A 116 -42.00 2.53 -10.85
CA ALA A 116 -40.96 3.16 -10.05
C ALA A 116 -40.11 4.16 -10.85
N TRP A 117 -39.92 3.92 -12.14
CA TRP A 117 -39.11 4.77 -13.01
C TRP A 117 -39.91 5.94 -13.64
N ALA A 118 -41.22 5.81 -13.84
CA ALA A 118 -42.02 6.81 -14.54
C ALA A 118 -41.86 8.27 -14.01
N PRO A 119 -41.90 8.54 -12.69
CA PRO A 119 -41.69 9.89 -12.20
C PRO A 119 -40.29 10.43 -12.44
N ARG A 120 -39.30 9.54 -12.51
CA ARG A 120 -37.90 9.87 -12.76
C ARG A 120 -37.63 10.12 -14.24
N ILE A 121 -38.17 9.28 -15.12
CA ILE A 121 -38.08 9.45 -16.58
C ILE A 121 -38.67 10.80 -17.03
N LYS A 122 -39.76 11.26 -16.38
CA LYS A 122 -40.34 12.56 -16.66
C LYS A 122 -39.42 13.75 -16.42
N THR A 123 -38.39 13.62 -15.56
CA THR A 123 -37.43 14.70 -15.32
C THR A 123 -36.40 14.83 -16.44
N GLY A 124 -36.35 13.86 -17.37
CA GLY A 124 -35.44 13.87 -18.50
C GLY A 124 -34.06 13.23 -18.19
N TYR A 125 -33.33 12.95 -19.26
CA TYR A 125 -32.03 12.28 -19.20
C TYR A 125 -31.01 13.04 -18.35
N GLU A 126 -30.87 14.35 -18.55
CA GLU A 126 -29.88 15.17 -17.86
C GLU A 126 -30.07 15.15 -16.32
N ALA A 127 -31.30 15.18 -15.87
CA ALA A 127 -31.60 15.11 -14.43
C ALA A 127 -31.28 13.72 -13.84
N LEU A 128 -31.49 12.68 -14.62
CA LEU A 128 -31.12 11.31 -14.25
C LEU A 128 -29.60 11.14 -14.20
N LEU A 129 -28.89 11.62 -15.22
CA LEU A 129 -27.43 11.60 -15.30
C LEU A 129 -26.83 12.39 -14.12
N ASN A 130 -27.30 13.61 -13.88
CA ASN A 130 -26.83 14.43 -12.77
C ASN A 130 -27.03 13.70 -11.42
N SER A 131 -28.17 13.03 -11.25
CA SER A 131 -28.45 12.26 -10.03
C SER A 131 -27.51 11.05 -9.89
N ALA A 132 -27.12 10.44 -10.99
CA ALA A 132 -26.15 9.33 -10.99
C ALA A 132 -24.74 9.81 -10.69
N LEU A 133 -24.30 10.89 -11.33
CA LEU A 133 -22.93 11.41 -11.15
C LEU A 133 -22.68 11.98 -9.75
N HIS A 134 -23.64 12.73 -9.20
CA HIS A 134 -23.47 13.45 -7.93
C HIS A 134 -24.14 12.78 -6.73
N GLY A 135 -24.95 11.74 -6.99
CA GLY A 135 -25.74 11.10 -5.95
C GLY A 135 -27.09 11.79 -5.70
N LYS A 136 -28.05 11.06 -5.15
CA LYS A 136 -29.36 11.58 -4.75
C LYS A 136 -29.95 10.78 -3.60
N GLY A 137 -30.14 11.42 -2.44
CA GLY A 137 -30.66 10.75 -1.24
C GLY A 137 -29.70 9.64 -0.78
N ASN A 138 -30.20 8.40 -0.77
CA ASN A 138 -29.40 7.24 -0.38
C ASN A 138 -28.48 6.70 -1.50
N MET A 139 -28.61 7.23 -2.70
CA MET A 139 -27.74 6.87 -3.82
C MET A 139 -26.44 7.67 -3.73
N GLY A 140 -25.31 7.00 -3.55
CA GLY A 140 -23.99 7.62 -3.60
C GLY A 140 -23.64 8.14 -4.98
N ALA A 141 -22.75 9.12 -5.07
CA ALA A 141 -22.20 9.63 -6.33
C ALA A 141 -21.44 8.52 -7.07
N GLN A 142 -21.67 8.40 -8.36
CA GLN A 142 -21.02 7.43 -9.25
C GLN A 142 -19.97 8.08 -10.16
N GLY A 143 -19.94 9.40 -10.24
CA GLY A 143 -18.94 10.15 -10.99
C GLY A 143 -17.55 10.10 -10.31
N GLY A 144 -16.50 10.19 -11.12
CA GLY A 144 -15.11 10.17 -10.62
C GLY A 144 -14.58 8.80 -10.19
N GLY A 145 -15.34 7.71 -10.41
CA GLY A 145 -14.94 6.33 -10.14
C GLY A 145 -14.29 5.65 -11.34
N ASP A 146 -14.46 4.32 -11.43
CA ASP A 146 -13.86 3.48 -12.47
C ASP A 146 -14.41 3.72 -13.86
N TYR A 147 -15.60 4.29 -13.97
CA TYR A 147 -16.30 4.57 -15.22
C TYR A 147 -16.36 6.08 -15.49
N SER A 148 -16.18 6.44 -16.76
CA SER A 148 -16.35 7.82 -17.20
C SER A 148 -17.82 8.25 -17.12
N ASP A 149 -18.06 9.57 -17.09
CA ASP A 149 -19.41 10.13 -17.07
C ASP A 149 -20.26 9.65 -18.28
N LEU A 150 -19.62 9.43 -19.42
CA LEU A 150 -20.24 8.88 -20.62
C LEU A 150 -20.70 7.43 -20.40
N GLU A 151 -19.87 6.61 -19.77
CA GLU A 151 -20.19 5.21 -19.47
C GLU A 151 -21.31 5.11 -18.43
N ILE A 152 -21.25 5.96 -17.38
CA ILE A 152 -22.36 6.10 -16.42
C ILE A 152 -23.64 6.55 -17.13
N GLY A 153 -23.55 7.52 -18.05
CA GLY A 153 -24.68 7.98 -18.85
C GLY A 153 -25.31 6.87 -19.69
N ARG A 154 -24.50 5.99 -20.28
CA ARG A 154 -24.99 4.80 -21.00
C ARG A 154 -25.74 3.83 -20.06
N ALA A 155 -25.26 3.64 -18.83
CA ALA A 155 -25.94 2.81 -17.84
C ALA A 155 -27.29 3.42 -17.40
N VAL A 156 -27.35 4.74 -17.24
CA VAL A 156 -28.59 5.46 -16.94
C VAL A 156 -29.62 5.27 -18.07
N VAL A 157 -29.19 5.45 -19.34
CA VAL A 157 -30.03 5.21 -20.51
C VAL A 157 -30.50 3.76 -20.56
N TYR A 158 -29.59 2.80 -20.34
CA TYR A 158 -29.93 1.37 -20.34
C TYR A 158 -31.03 1.06 -19.30
N MET A 159 -30.89 1.54 -18.06
CA MET A 159 -31.89 1.31 -17.01
C MET A 159 -33.22 1.99 -17.30
N ALA A 160 -33.19 3.25 -17.72
CA ALA A 160 -34.39 4.01 -18.03
C ALA A 160 -35.17 3.42 -19.22
N ASN A 161 -34.48 3.03 -20.29
CA ASN A 161 -35.10 2.45 -21.47
C ASN A 161 -35.70 1.06 -21.17
N LYS A 162 -35.07 0.25 -20.32
CA LYS A 162 -35.65 -1.01 -19.84
C LYS A 162 -36.92 -0.81 -19.00
N ALA A 163 -37.11 0.38 -18.46
CA ALA A 163 -38.32 0.78 -17.73
C ALA A 163 -39.34 1.60 -18.55
N GLY A 164 -39.14 1.65 -19.88
CA GLY A 164 -40.10 2.27 -20.78
C GLY A 164 -39.77 3.69 -21.26
N ALA A 165 -38.54 4.20 -20.97
CA ALA A 165 -38.07 5.40 -21.63
C ALA A 165 -37.62 5.11 -23.08
N ASN A 166 -37.34 6.19 -23.83
CA ASN A 166 -36.76 6.11 -25.18
C ASN A 166 -35.68 7.20 -25.29
N PHE A 167 -34.67 7.12 -24.46
CA PHE A 167 -33.52 8.03 -24.51
C PHE A 167 -32.47 7.51 -25.51
N PRO A 168 -31.87 8.39 -26.32
CA PRO A 168 -30.75 8.01 -27.18
C PRO A 168 -29.50 7.67 -26.32
N GLU A 169 -28.75 6.68 -26.74
CA GLU A 169 -27.51 6.33 -26.08
C GLU A 169 -26.48 7.44 -26.30
N PRO A 170 -25.83 7.97 -25.22
CA PRO A 170 -24.88 9.03 -25.34
C PRO A 170 -23.63 8.58 -26.10
N GLN A 171 -23.21 9.40 -27.03
CA GLN A 171 -22.04 9.17 -27.87
C GLN A 171 -20.87 10.02 -27.41
N PRO A 172 -19.62 9.59 -27.61
CA PRO A 172 -18.45 10.42 -27.37
C PRO A 172 -18.51 11.71 -28.19
N PRO A 173 -17.90 12.79 -27.70
CA PRO A 173 -17.81 14.02 -28.47
C PRO A 173 -17.15 13.79 -29.82
N ALA A 174 -17.76 14.32 -30.89
CA ALA A 174 -17.20 14.22 -32.23
C ALA A 174 -15.84 14.96 -32.26
N GLY A 175 -14.77 14.24 -32.57
CA GLY A 175 -13.44 14.85 -32.69
C GLY A 175 -12.32 14.19 -31.88
N VAL A 176 -12.62 13.22 -31.03
CA VAL A 176 -11.62 12.50 -30.23
C VAL A 176 -10.86 11.42 -31.03
N ASN A 177 -11.22 11.19 -32.27
CA ASN A 177 -10.64 10.15 -33.14
C ASN A 177 -9.56 10.67 -34.11
N ARG A 178 -8.80 11.69 -33.76
CA ARG A 178 -7.72 12.17 -34.61
C ARG A 178 -6.39 12.14 -33.88
N TRP A 179 -5.79 10.96 -33.87
CA TRP A 179 -4.32 10.83 -33.93
C TRP A 179 -3.99 9.50 -34.59
#